data_0bcf99bfa670b9038da6f2f7d2d0ded8
#
_entry.id   0bcf99bfa670b9038da6f2f7d2d0ded8
#
_cell.length_a   1.000
_cell.length_b   1.000
_cell.length_c   1.000
_cell.angle_alpha   90.00
_cell.angle_beta   90.00
_cell.angle_gamma   90.00
#
_symmetry.space_group_name_H-M   'P 1'
#
loop_
_entity.id
_entity.type
_entity.pdbx_description
1 polymer ?
#
loop_
_entity_poly.entity_id
_entity_poly.type
_entity_poly.pdbx_seq_one_letter_code
_entity_poly.pdbx_strand_id
1 'polypeptide(L)'
;MTAEELKARVNEEAEKFGLKEVKGNTSNAVVRSNITAESLGEGGAYFGYIRPEEDLTGLYHDVSFVVFPQKSGPCVIAIAVGSSGFQRDYDLVSIPWLRRLYRKLMNPDRRSFLKNDFSNIESAIPELLETIENKDNLRDLKPTIKRYDKFILAARIVDPDEDFRVISAWLAQYAKLRGWGTNQTQRAEQEKAIEYLLKKQQPVDIEGDINGLLKRKRFVVVQGAPGVGKTYNALKIAQNYTESYLIQFHAETSYADFVGGIRPDLSSQQLIYKACDGILVEAINAAERVKDSGERVLLIIDEINRANLPNVLGPVFFLFESHTGERNTMLQVGECISTTRQFRRYCNYEYRG
;
A
#
# COMPACT_ATOMS: atom_id res chain seq x y z
N MET A 1 16.32 19.42 16.84
CA MET A 1 17.40 18.38 16.93
C MET A 1 18.22 18.45 15.65
N THR A 2 19.53 18.53 15.76
CA THR A 2 20.44 18.49 14.60
C THR A 2 20.61 17.05 14.08
N ALA A 3 21.17 16.90 12.87
CA ALA A 3 21.41 15.58 12.27
C ALA A 3 22.32 14.69 13.13
N GLU A 4 23.37 15.26 13.74
CA GLU A 4 24.29 14.52 14.60
C GLU A 4 23.66 14.15 15.95
N GLU A 5 22.88 15.05 16.55
CA GLU A 5 22.12 14.74 17.78
C GLU A 5 21.08 13.63 17.52
N LEU A 6 20.40 13.70 16.36
CA LEU A 6 19.44 12.67 15.94
C LEU A 6 20.14 11.32 15.79
N LYS A 7 21.29 11.27 15.11
CA LYS A 7 22.08 10.04 14.94
C LYS A 7 22.51 9.47 16.28
N ALA A 8 23.05 10.30 17.18
CA ALA A 8 23.46 9.86 18.52
C ALA A 8 22.28 9.23 19.29
N ARG A 9 21.12 9.91 19.29
CA ARG A 9 19.93 9.42 19.98
C ARG A 9 19.36 8.13 19.38
N VAL A 10 19.41 7.98 18.05
CA VAL A 10 18.98 6.75 17.36
C VAL A 10 19.92 5.60 17.68
N ASN A 11 21.23 5.84 17.79
CA ASN A 11 22.22 4.84 18.21
C ASN A 11 21.99 4.38 19.65
N GLU A 12 21.76 5.30 20.59
CA GLU A 12 21.42 4.96 21.98
C GLU A 12 20.17 4.07 22.06
N GLU A 13 19.18 4.35 21.23
CA GLU A 13 17.95 3.55 21.18
C GLU A 13 18.21 2.17 20.55
N ALA A 14 19.06 2.10 19.52
CA ALA A 14 19.45 0.85 18.90
C ALA A 14 20.21 -0.08 19.89
N GLU A 15 21.05 0.49 20.76
CA GLU A 15 21.73 -0.25 21.82
C GLU A 15 20.76 -0.85 22.85
N LYS A 16 19.70 -0.10 23.24
CA LYS A 16 18.64 -0.63 24.10
C LYS A 16 17.93 -1.82 23.44
N PHE A 17 17.81 -1.82 22.13
CA PHE A 17 17.23 -2.91 21.34
C PHE A 17 18.20 -4.04 21.04
N GLY A 18 19.44 -3.95 21.51
CA GLY A 18 20.43 -4.99 21.40
C GLY A 18 21.45 -4.82 20.28
N LEU A 19 21.56 -3.61 19.69
CA LEU A 19 22.71 -3.29 18.85
C LEU A 19 23.98 -3.44 19.70
N LYS A 20 24.95 -4.18 19.18
CA LYS A 20 26.26 -4.34 19.82
C LYS A 20 27.29 -3.59 19.00
N GLU A 21 27.69 -2.45 19.49
CA GLU A 21 28.87 -1.79 18.99
C GLU A 21 30.09 -2.52 19.56
N VAL A 22 30.79 -3.27 18.73
CA VAL A 22 31.91 -4.05 19.18
C VAL A 22 33.19 -3.59 18.49
N LYS A 23 34.19 -3.34 19.29
CA LYS A 23 35.58 -3.27 18.84
C LYS A 23 36.02 -4.66 18.39
N GLY A 24 35.87 -4.97 17.10
CA GLY A 24 36.22 -6.27 16.52
C GLY A 24 35.06 -6.96 15.78
N ASN A 25 35.28 -8.20 15.34
CA ASN A 25 34.39 -9.00 14.47
C ASN A 25 33.06 -9.48 15.08
N THR A 26 32.52 -8.83 16.08
CA THR A 26 31.31 -9.28 16.81
C THR A 26 30.17 -8.25 16.77
N SER A 27 30.23 -7.23 15.93
CA SER A 27 29.10 -6.33 15.69
C SER A 27 27.95 -7.10 15.04
N ASN A 28 26.71 -6.87 15.50
CA ASN A 28 25.52 -7.46 14.90
C ASN A 28 24.85 -6.54 13.86
N ALA A 29 25.52 -5.45 13.50
CA ALA A 29 25.16 -4.58 12.39
C ALA A 29 26.37 -3.75 11.93
N VAL A 30 26.37 -3.33 10.67
CA VAL A 30 27.24 -2.28 10.17
C VAL A 30 26.48 -0.97 10.19
N VAL A 31 27.04 0.05 10.81
CA VAL A 31 26.48 1.42 10.83
C VAL A 31 27.11 2.21 9.68
N ARG A 32 26.28 2.70 8.77
CA ARG A 32 26.71 3.58 7.69
C ARG A 32 26.19 4.99 7.92
N SER A 33 27.00 5.99 7.59
CA SER A 33 26.62 7.39 7.76
C SER A 33 27.31 8.27 6.72
N ASN A 34 26.58 9.22 6.19
CA ASN A 34 27.07 10.31 5.37
C ASN A 34 26.41 11.61 5.82
N ILE A 35 26.87 12.16 6.93
CA ILE A 35 26.40 13.44 7.46
C ILE A 35 27.55 14.43 7.36
N THR A 36 27.54 15.24 6.29
CA THR A 36 28.50 16.31 6.03
C THR A 36 27.74 17.59 5.70
N ALA A 37 28.39 18.73 5.81
CA ALA A 37 27.79 20.02 5.42
C ALA A 37 27.29 20.01 3.96
N GLU A 38 28.06 19.37 3.07
CA GLU A 38 27.74 19.18 1.65
C GLU A 38 26.51 18.28 1.49
N SER A 39 26.53 17.06 2.07
CA SER A 39 25.42 16.11 1.95
C SER A 39 24.10 16.63 2.54
N LEU A 40 24.16 17.46 3.58
CA LEU A 40 23.01 18.12 4.16
C LEU A 40 22.53 19.34 3.34
N GLY A 41 23.38 19.93 2.52
CA GLY A 41 23.05 21.08 1.66
C GLY A 41 22.57 20.67 0.27
N GLU A 42 23.25 19.70 -0.36
CA GLU A 42 23.00 19.28 -1.75
C GLU A 42 22.13 18.03 -1.86
N GLY A 43 21.79 17.42 -0.74
CA GLY A 43 21.07 16.16 -0.65
C GLY A 43 22.00 14.94 -0.63
N GLY A 44 21.51 13.86 -0.02
CA GLY A 44 22.26 12.61 0.13
C GLY A 44 22.78 12.34 1.54
N ALA A 45 22.40 13.18 2.52
CA ALA A 45 22.65 12.88 3.92
C ALA A 45 21.85 11.68 4.38
N TYR A 46 22.51 10.73 5.03
CA TYR A 46 21.87 9.57 5.63
C TYR A 46 22.70 8.99 6.76
N PHE A 47 22.05 8.22 7.62
CA PHE A 47 22.68 7.22 8.48
C PHE A 47 21.74 6.03 8.64
N GLY A 48 22.29 4.86 8.92
CA GLY A 48 21.47 3.67 9.02
C GLY A 48 22.24 2.41 9.34
N TYR A 49 21.50 1.31 9.41
CA TYR A 49 21.99 0.01 9.82
C TYR A 49 21.77 -1.01 8.69
N ILE A 50 22.81 -1.77 8.40
CA ILE A 50 22.80 -2.90 7.46
C ILE A 50 23.30 -4.18 8.14
N ARG A 51 23.29 -5.28 7.43
CA ARG A 51 23.76 -6.58 7.93
C ARG A 51 25.23 -6.52 8.36
N PRO A 52 25.61 -7.33 9.37
CA PRO A 52 26.99 -7.34 9.88
C PRO A 52 28.03 -7.90 8.88
N GLU A 53 27.57 -8.68 7.89
CA GLU A 53 28.42 -9.26 6.84
C GLU A 53 28.74 -8.29 5.71
N GLU A 54 28.13 -7.10 5.68
CA GLU A 54 28.32 -6.11 4.65
C GLU A 54 29.54 -5.21 4.93
N ASP A 55 30.13 -4.68 3.87
CA ASP A 55 31.25 -3.74 3.98
C ASP A 55 30.81 -2.36 4.51
N LEU A 56 31.75 -1.62 5.07
CA LEU A 56 31.50 -0.26 5.55
C LEU A 56 31.13 0.71 4.41
N THR A 57 31.56 0.42 3.19
CA THR A 57 31.34 1.27 1.99
C THR A 57 30.95 0.42 0.79
N GLY A 58 30.47 1.06 -0.25
CA GLY A 58 30.12 0.38 -1.51
C GLY A 58 28.69 -0.12 -1.57
N LEU A 59 28.44 -1.03 -2.50
CA LEU A 59 27.14 -1.66 -2.68
C LEU A 59 26.87 -2.65 -1.56
N TYR A 60 25.62 -2.85 -1.18
CA TYR A 60 25.23 -3.82 -0.18
C TYR A 60 23.95 -4.54 -0.59
N HIS A 61 23.63 -5.64 0.08
CA HIS A 61 22.47 -6.47 -0.18
C HIS A 61 21.46 -6.37 0.96
N ASP A 62 20.23 -6.87 0.70
CA ASP A 62 19.20 -7.06 1.71
C ASP A 62 18.65 -5.72 2.26
N VAL A 63 17.96 -5.78 3.36
CA VAL A 63 17.16 -4.69 3.92
C VAL A 63 17.97 -3.86 4.91
N SER A 64 17.76 -2.55 4.87
CA SER A 64 18.35 -1.59 5.81
C SER A 64 17.28 -0.75 6.49
N PHE A 65 17.58 -0.30 7.71
CA PHE A 65 16.90 0.84 8.32
C PHE A 65 17.74 2.08 8.09
N VAL A 66 17.15 3.10 7.48
CA VAL A 66 17.85 4.34 7.09
C VAL A 66 17.09 5.55 7.59
N VAL A 67 17.81 6.54 8.08
CA VAL A 67 17.30 7.86 8.41
C VAL A 67 17.92 8.86 7.45
N PHE A 68 17.10 9.67 6.82
CA PHE A 68 17.46 10.80 5.98
C PHE A 68 17.22 12.09 6.77
N PRO A 69 18.25 12.64 7.42
CA PRO A 69 18.12 13.85 8.23
C PRO A 69 18.20 15.11 7.35
N GLN A 70 17.72 16.21 7.91
CA GLN A 70 18.03 17.57 7.50
C GLN A 70 19.05 18.19 8.48
N LYS A 71 19.47 19.43 8.23
CA LYS A 71 20.31 20.16 9.19
C LYS A 71 19.67 20.21 10.58
N SER A 72 18.35 20.39 10.61
CA SER A 72 17.52 20.35 11.83
C SER A 72 16.05 20.11 11.47
N GLY A 73 15.22 19.70 12.42
CA GLY A 73 13.79 19.49 12.27
C GLY A 73 13.41 18.12 11.71
N PRO A 74 12.35 18.03 10.88
CA PRO A 74 11.82 16.75 10.42
C PRO A 74 12.83 15.95 9.59
N CYS A 75 12.70 14.63 9.67
CA CYS A 75 13.49 13.68 8.88
C CYS A 75 12.57 12.66 8.18
N VAL A 76 13.12 11.89 7.26
CA VAL A 76 12.47 10.70 6.72
C VAL A 76 13.17 9.47 7.27
N ILE A 77 12.43 8.58 7.92
CA ILE A 77 12.89 7.24 8.23
C ILE A 77 12.41 6.27 7.16
N ALA A 78 13.23 5.30 6.80
CA ALA A 78 12.90 4.37 5.73
C ALA A 78 13.40 2.96 6.02
N ILE A 79 12.67 2.00 5.45
CA ILE A 79 13.17 0.68 5.16
C ILE A 79 13.55 0.67 3.69
N ALA A 80 14.80 0.41 3.43
CA ALA A 80 15.35 0.41 2.08
C ALA A 80 15.98 -0.95 1.75
N VAL A 81 16.07 -1.25 0.47
CA VAL A 81 16.78 -2.41 -0.06
C VAL A 81 18.14 -1.96 -0.54
N GLY A 82 19.15 -2.79 -0.35
CA GLY A 82 20.50 -2.49 -0.80
C GLY A 82 20.60 -2.32 -2.31
N SER A 83 21.56 -1.52 -2.74
CA SER A 83 21.80 -1.20 -4.15
C SER A 83 22.20 -2.41 -5.02
N SER A 84 22.63 -3.51 -4.39
CA SER A 84 22.85 -4.81 -5.03
C SER A 84 21.63 -5.75 -4.95
N GLY A 85 20.50 -5.29 -4.41
CA GLY A 85 19.29 -6.09 -4.24
C GLY A 85 19.44 -7.17 -3.18
N PHE A 86 18.82 -8.33 -3.42
CA PHE A 86 18.92 -9.50 -2.55
C PHE A 86 19.96 -10.49 -3.07
N GLN A 87 20.67 -11.17 -2.17
CA GLN A 87 21.66 -12.18 -2.56
C GLN A 87 21.06 -13.49 -3.05
N ARG A 88 19.81 -13.79 -2.66
CA ARG A 88 19.14 -15.06 -2.92
C ARG A 88 17.72 -14.82 -3.38
N ASP A 89 17.21 -15.69 -4.26
CA ASP A 89 15.81 -15.67 -4.70
C ASP A 89 14.83 -15.77 -3.53
N TYR A 90 15.21 -16.50 -2.48
CA TYR A 90 14.45 -16.60 -1.23
C TYR A 90 14.24 -15.23 -0.56
N ASP A 91 15.26 -14.39 -0.54
CA ASP A 91 15.17 -13.06 0.07
C ASP A 91 14.23 -12.15 -0.75
N LEU A 92 14.19 -12.35 -2.06
CA LEU A 92 13.26 -11.63 -2.95
C LEU A 92 11.78 -11.96 -2.62
N VAL A 93 11.48 -13.22 -2.30
CA VAL A 93 10.11 -13.66 -1.92
C VAL A 93 9.70 -13.11 -0.56
N SER A 94 10.65 -12.67 0.27
CA SER A 94 10.38 -12.10 1.59
C SER A 94 9.77 -10.69 1.56
N ILE A 95 9.81 -9.99 0.42
CA ILE A 95 9.29 -8.63 0.28
C ILE A 95 7.82 -8.48 0.70
N PRO A 96 6.88 -9.38 0.30
CA PRO A 96 5.49 -9.29 0.74
C PRO A 96 5.35 -9.42 2.26
N TRP A 97 6.17 -10.28 2.89
CA TRP A 97 6.22 -10.43 4.34
C TRP A 97 6.76 -9.17 5.03
N LEU A 98 7.85 -8.60 4.52
CA LEU A 98 8.45 -7.36 5.01
C LEU A 98 7.48 -6.18 4.92
N ARG A 99 6.77 -6.03 3.81
CA ARG A 99 5.70 -5.03 3.65
C ARG A 99 4.59 -5.21 4.67
N ARG A 100 4.16 -6.45 4.93
CA ARG A 100 3.14 -6.76 5.93
C ARG A 100 3.58 -6.34 7.33
N LEU A 101 4.87 -6.51 7.63
CA LEU A 101 5.46 -6.14 8.91
C LEU A 101 5.38 -4.63 9.15
N TYR A 102 5.81 -3.82 8.18
CA TYR A 102 5.79 -2.37 8.27
C TYR A 102 4.42 -1.75 8.04
N ARG A 103 3.53 -2.43 7.31
CA ARG A 103 2.13 -1.97 7.18
C ARG A 103 1.44 -1.80 8.54
N LYS A 104 1.78 -2.60 9.53
CA LYS A 104 1.27 -2.47 10.90
C LYS A 104 1.69 -1.17 11.58
N LEU A 105 2.81 -0.59 11.15
CA LEU A 105 3.36 0.66 11.69
C LEU A 105 2.95 1.89 10.86
N MET A 106 2.19 1.70 9.77
CA MET A 106 1.63 2.79 9.00
C MET A 106 0.54 3.48 9.80
N ASN A 107 0.58 4.81 9.82
CA ASN A 107 -0.43 5.62 10.47
C ASN A 107 -1.28 6.33 9.40
N PRO A 108 -2.60 6.50 9.59
CA PRO A 108 -3.48 7.22 8.68
C PRO A 108 -3.19 8.72 8.57
N ASP A 109 -2.21 9.24 9.31
CA ASP A 109 -1.80 10.66 9.31
C ASP A 109 -1.17 11.16 7.99
N ARG A 110 -1.18 10.36 6.94
CA ARG A 110 -0.58 10.64 5.62
C ARG A 110 0.92 10.96 5.64
N ARG A 111 1.61 10.59 6.71
CA ARG A 111 3.07 10.73 6.85
C ARG A 111 3.80 9.40 6.63
N SER A 112 3.08 8.30 6.41
CA SER A 112 3.62 6.95 6.22
C SER A 112 3.31 6.42 4.83
N PHE A 113 4.31 5.88 4.15
CA PHE A 113 4.25 5.48 2.75
C PHE A 113 4.84 4.08 2.58
N LEU A 114 4.21 3.24 1.77
CA LEU A 114 4.62 1.86 1.52
C LEU A 114 4.50 1.54 0.04
N LYS A 115 5.60 1.17 -0.60
CA LYS A 115 5.61 0.73 -2.01
C LYS A 115 5.09 -0.70 -2.15
N ASN A 116 4.50 -0.96 -3.29
CA ASN A 116 4.05 -2.31 -3.67
C ASN A 116 5.10 -3.09 -4.47
N ASP A 117 6.06 -2.38 -5.06
CA ASP A 117 7.12 -2.92 -5.91
C ASP A 117 8.37 -2.05 -5.81
N PHE A 118 9.40 -2.35 -6.60
CA PHE A 118 10.64 -1.56 -6.70
C PHE A 118 10.61 -0.47 -7.78
N SER A 119 9.43 -0.08 -8.25
CA SER A 119 9.33 1.08 -9.13
C SER A 119 9.78 2.35 -8.42
N ASN A 120 9.99 3.43 -9.17
CA ASN A 120 10.35 4.72 -8.59
C ASN A 120 9.23 5.28 -7.70
N ILE A 121 9.55 6.22 -6.82
CA ILE A 121 8.60 6.83 -5.89
C ILE A 121 7.48 7.57 -6.63
N GLU A 122 7.80 8.24 -7.75
CA GLU A 122 6.83 9.01 -8.53
C GLU A 122 5.68 8.14 -9.06
N SER A 123 5.94 6.87 -9.39
CA SER A 123 4.90 5.94 -9.84
C SER A 123 4.26 5.13 -8.71
N ALA A 124 5.05 4.73 -7.70
CA ALA A 124 4.58 3.84 -6.64
C ALA A 124 3.88 4.57 -5.49
N ILE A 125 4.45 5.67 -5.03
CA ILE A 125 3.97 6.48 -3.89
C ILE A 125 4.20 7.98 -4.13
N PRO A 126 3.58 8.59 -5.15
CA PRO A 126 3.74 10.02 -5.48
C PRO A 126 3.40 10.93 -4.29
N GLU A 127 2.53 10.49 -3.40
CA GLU A 127 2.11 11.25 -2.22
C GLU A 127 3.27 11.59 -1.28
N LEU A 128 4.35 10.80 -1.27
CA LEU A 128 5.54 11.12 -0.48
C LEU A 128 6.22 12.39 -1.03
N LEU A 129 6.44 12.46 -2.34
CA LEU A 129 7.05 13.63 -2.98
C LEU A 129 6.14 14.85 -2.89
N GLU A 130 4.84 14.69 -3.12
CA GLU A 130 3.85 15.76 -2.95
C GLU A 130 3.87 16.33 -1.52
N THR A 131 3.97 15.46 -0.51
CA THR A 131 4.04 15.90 0.89
C THR A 131 5.32 16.68 1.17
N ILE A 132 6.46 16.24 0.60
CA ILE A 132 7.74 16.91 0.75
C ILE A 132 7.74 18.26 0.02
N GLU A 133 7.16 18.34 -1.17
CA GLU A 133 7.10 19.57 -1.97
C GLU A 133 6.19 20.64 -1.38
N ASN A 134 5.06 20.22 -0.80
CA ASN A 134 4.05 21.12 -0.26
C ASN A 134 4.38 21.68 1.14
N LYS A 135 5.47 21.24 1.77
CA LYS A 135 5.89 21.72 3.10
C LYS A 135 7.29 22.32 3.02
N ASP A 136 7.40 23.62 3.31
CA ASP A 136 8.67 24.34 3.23
C ASP A 136 9.77 23.69 4.09
N ASN A 137 9.43 23.20 5.27
CA ASN A 137 10.34 22.55 6.19
C ASN A 137 10.78 21.13 5.78
N LEU A 138 10.34 20.62 4.62
CA LEU A 138 10.70 19.30 4.09
C LEU A 138 11.41 19.36 2.73
N ARG A 139 11.44 20.52 2.08
CA ARG A 139 11.96 20.66 0.70
C ARG A 139 13.39 20.18 0.53
N ASP A 140 14.23 20.36 1.56
CA ASP A 140 15.64 19.94 1.54
C ASP A 140 15.81 18.41 1.48
N LEU A 141 14.75 17.64 1.81
CA LEU A 141 14.75 16.18 1.70
C LEU A 141 14.51 15.68 0.27
N LYS A 142 13.93 16.51 -0.61
CA LYS A 142 13.55 16.09 -1.97
C LYS A 142 14.71 15.52 -2.79
N PRO A 143 15.92 16.17 -2.87
CA PRO A 143 17.04 15.62 -3.61
C PRO A 143 17.49 14.25 -3.06
N THR A 144 17.52 14.13 -1.74
CA THR A 144 17.90 12.87 -1.07
C THR A 144 16.90 11.75 -1.38
N ILE A 145 15.60 12.00 -1.23
CA ILE A 145 14.57 10.99 -1.49
C ILE A 145 14.55 10.58 -2.97
N LYS A 146 14.74 11.51 -3.91
CA LYS A 146 14.89 11.18 -5.34
C LYS A 146 16.13 10.34 -5.65
N ARG A 147 17.22 10.54 -4.94
CA ARG A 147 18.47 9.76 -5.11
C ARG A 147 18.28 8.30 -4.68
N TYR A 148 17.47 8.04 -3.65
CA TYR A 148 17.24 6.72 -3.08
C TYR A 148 15.88 6.12 -3.46
N ASP A 149 15.18 6.70 -4.40
CA ASP A 149 13.78 6.42 -4.72
C ASP A 149 13.50 4.94 -5.05
N LYS A 150 14.39 4.29 -5.81
CA LYS A 150 14.26 2.88 -6.19
C LYS A 150 14.43 1.93 -5.00
N PHE A 151 15.22 2.34 -4.02
CA PHE A 151 15.62 1.47 -2.90
C PHE A 151 14.67 1.57 -1.71
N ILE A 152 13.94 2.68 -1.55
CA ILE A 152 12.98 2.87 -0.48
C ILE A 152 11.79 1.94 -0.69
N LEU A 153 11.52 1.06 0.28
CA LEU A 153 10.35 0.19 0.32
C LEU A 153 9.22 0.78 1.16
N ALA A 154 9.55 1.27 2.34
CA ALA A 154 8.64 1.96 3.25
C ALA A 154 9.30 3.23 3.77
N ALA A 155 8.55 4.31 3.91
CA ALA A 155 9.05 5.57 4.43
C ALA A 155 8.05 6.23 5.39
N ARG A 156 8.57 7.00 6.33
CA ARG A 156 7.75 7.85 7.19
C ARG A 156 8.44 9.19 7.45
N ILE A 157 7.67 10.27 7.34
CA ILE A 157 8.10 11.61 7.74
C ILE A 157 7.87 11.75 9.23
N VAL A 158 8.90 12.13 9.98
CA VAL A 158 8.88 12.28 11.44
C VAL A 158 9.58 13.56 11.83
N ASP A 159 8.96 14.32 12.73
CA ASP A 159 9.69 15.36 13.48
C ASP A 159 10.19 14.73 14.78
N PRO A 160 11.53 14.54 14.94
CA PRO A 160 12.07 13.88 16.11
C PRO A 160 11.92 14.69 17.41
N ASP A 161 11.67 16.00 17.32
CA ASP A 161 11.39 16.85 18.48
C ASP A 161 9.93 16.72 18.94
N GLU A 162 9.00 16.44 18.01
CA GLU A 162 7.60 16.19 18.33
C GLU A 162 7.37 14.76 18.87
N ASP A 163 7.88 13.73 18.18
CA ASP A 163 7.64 12.34 18.59
C ASP A 163 8.75 11.37 18.13
N PHE A 164 9.83 11.35 18.86
CA PHE A 164 10.93 10.41 18.64
C PHE A 164 10.53 8.93 18.76
N ARG A 165 9.46 8.62 19.51
CA ARG A 165 9.00 7.23 19.71
C ARG A 165 8.52 6.57 18.42
N VAL A 166 8.17 7.34 17.39
CA VAL A 166 7.89 6.82 16.07
C VAL A 166 9.15 6.23 15.42
N ILE A 167 10.27 6.93 15.54
CA ILE A 167 11.57 6.43 15.05
C ILE A 167 11.95 5.18 15.83
N SER A 168 11.81 5.23 17.16
CA SER A 168 12.06 4.09 18.05
C SER A 168 11.24 2.85 17.66
N ALA A 169 9.95 2.99 17.35
CA ALA A 169 9.10 1.87 16.95
C ALA A 169 9.54 1.23 15.61
N TRP A 170 9.91 2.04 14.61
CA TRP A 170 10.41 1.53 13.33
C TRP A 170 11.76 0.85 13.47
N LEU A 171 12.65 1.43 14.27
CA LEU A 171 13.94 0.85 14.60
C LEU A 171 13.79 -0.46 15.40
N ALA A 172 12.89 -0.50 16.39
CA ALA A 172 12.59 -1.71 17.16
C ALA A 172 12.09 -2.84 16.26
N GLN A 173 11.24 -2.53 15.28
CA GLN A 173 10.77 -3.51 14.30
C GLN A 173 11.92 -4.04 13.44
N TYR A 174 12.86 -3.18 13.04
CA TYR A 174 14.07 -3.58 12.33
C TYR A 174 14.99 -4.42 13.23
N ALA A 175 15.22 -4.01 14.47
CA ALA A 175 16.01 -4.76 15.45
C ALA A 175 15.43 -6.16 15.70
N LYS A 176 14.12 -6.28 15.79
CA LYS A 176 13.41 -7.57 15.89
C LYS A 176 13.62 -8.43 14.65
N LEU A 177 13.53 -7.84 13.46
CA LEU A 177 13.80 -8.50 12.18
C LEU A 177 15.25 -9.05 12.12
N ARG A 178 16.20 -8.28 12.66
CA ARG A 178 17.63 -8.63 12.67
C ARG A 178 18.03 -9.54 13.85
N GLY A 179 17.13 -9.84 14.78
CA GLY A 179 17.43 -10.65 15.93
C GLY A 179 18.39 -10.00 16.93
N TRP A 180 18.43 -8.66 17.01
CA TRP A 180 19.35 -7.94 17.90
C TRP A 180 19.07 -8.23 19.37
N GLY A 181 17.79 -8.37 19.76
CA GLY A 181 17.39 -8.66 21.13
C GLY A 181 17.80 -10.07 21.58
N THR A 182 18.92 -10.20 22.27
CA THR A 182 19.46 -11.47 22.75
C THR A 182 18.92 -11.88 24.13
N ASN A 183 18.45 -10.90 24.91
CA ASN A 183 17.89 -11.14 26.25
C ASN A 183 16.45 -10.64 26.37
N GLN A 184 15.81 -10.99 27.50
CA GLN A 184 14.39 -10.67 27.73
C GLN A 184 14.13 -9.15 27.81
N THR A 185 15.03 -8.39 28.44
CA THR A 185 14.92 -6.94 28.60
C THR A 185 14.91 -6.24 27.24
N GLN A 186 15.87 -6.56 26.37
CA GLN A 186 15.97 -5.98 25.02
C GLN A 186 14.73 -6.29 24.18
N ARG A 187 14.22 -7.54 24.25
CA ARG A 187 12.99 -7.93 23.55
C ARG A 187 11.77 -7.18 24.07
N ALA A 188 11.67 -6.99 25.40
CA ALA A 188 10.59 -6.25 26.02
C ALA A 188 10.61 -4.76 25.61
N GLU A 189 11.80 -4.13 25.56
CA GLU A 189 11.93 -2.75 25.07
C GLU A 189 11.53 -2.62 23.58
N GLN A 190 11.93 -3.59 22.72
CA GLN A 190 11.49 -3.63 21.33
C GLN A 190 9.95 -3.71 21.23
N GLU A 191 9.33 -4.62 21.99
CA GLU A 191 7.88 -4.79 21.97
C GLU A 191 7.14 -3.55 22.49
N LYS A 192 7.61 -2.95 23.58
CA LYS A 192 7.06 -1.72 24.14
C LYS A 192 7.09 -0.55 23.13
N ALA A 193 8.21 -0.38 22.41
CA ALA A 193 8.34 0.64 21.38
C ALA A 193 7.36 0.41 20.21
N ILE A 194 7.22 -0.83 19.74
CA ILE A 194 6.28 -1.20 18.68
C ILE A 194 4.83 -0.99 19.14
N GLU A 195 4.47 -1.46 20.34
CA GLU A 195 3.12 -1.30 20.91
C GLU A 195 2.71 0.17 21.06
N TYR A 196 3.64 1.05 21.40
CA TYR A 196 3.35 2.49 21.49
C TYR A 196 2.75 3.00 20.19
N LEU A 197 3.37 2.67 19.07
CA LEU A 197 2.89 3.13 17.75
C LEU A 197 1.59 2.43 17.36
N LEU A 198 1.43 1.14 17.67
CA LEU A 198 0.19 0.40 17.42
C LEU A 198 -0.99 0.96 18.22
N LYS A 199 -0.78 1.33 19.49
CA LYS A 199 -1.82 1.95 20.34
C LYS A 199 -2.18 3.38 19.91
N LYS A 200 -1.23 4.11 19.31
CA LYS A 200 -1.46 5.46 18.79
C LYS A 200 -2.20 5.46 17.44
N GLN A 201 -2.31 4.32 16.78
CA GLN A 201 -3.10 4.21 15.56
C GLN A 201 -4.57 4.50 15.89
N GLN A 202 -5.08 5.62 15.40
CA GLN A 202 -6.52 5.84 15.37
C GLN A 202 -7.16 4.75 14.49
N PRO A 203 -8.43 4.38 14.74
CA PRO A 203 -9.12 3.47 13.84
C PRO A 203 -8.93 3.98 12.41
N VAL A 204 -8.42 3.12 11.55
CA VAL A 204 -8.20 3.43 10.13
C VAL A 204 -9.56 3.84 9.58
N ASP A 205 -9.68 5.04 9.05
CA ASP A 205 -10.85 5.43 8.28
C ASP A 205 -10.82 4.71 6.92
N ILE A 206 -11.14 3.41 6.98
CA ILE A 206 -11.17 2.53 5.80
C ILE A 206 -12.13 3.09 4.75
N GLU A 207 -13.24 3.68 5.19
CA GLU A 207 -14.24 4.29 4.32
C GLU A 207 -13.66 5.50 3.56
N GLY A 208 -13.02 6.43 4.27
CA GLY A 208 -12.38 7.60 3.67
C GLY A 208 -11.24 7.23 2.72
N ASP A 209 -10.43 6.24 3.09
CA ASP A 209 -9.33 5.75 2.27
C ASP A 209 -9.82 5.09 0.97
N ILE A 210 -10.85 4.23 1.04
CA ILE A 210 -11.43 3.59 -0.15
C ILE A 210 -12.14 4.62 -1.03
N ASN A 211 -12.90 5.56 -0.45
CA ASN A 211 -13.53 6.65 -1.19
C ASN A 211 -12.49 7.52 -1.91
N GLY A 212 -11.38 7.84 -1.24
CA GLY A 212 -10.25 8.54 -1.83
C GLY A 212 -9.65 7.78 -3.02
N LEU A 213 -9.50 6.47 -2.92
CA LEU A 213 -9.03 5.61 -4.01
C LEU A 213 -10.04 5.55 -5.17
N LEU A 214 -11.33 5.38 -4.90
CA LEU A 214 -12.37 5.32 -5.92
C LEU A 214 -12.57 6.65 -6.67
N LYS A 215 -12.22 7.79 -6.05
CA LYS A 215 -12.19 9.08 -6.75
C LYS A 215 -11.07 9.13 -7.81
N ARG A 216 -9.94 8.50 -7.55
CA ARG A 216 -8.74 8.50 -8.41
C ARG A 216 -8.68 7.29 -9.35
N LYS A 217 -9.15 6.15 -8.90
CA LYS A 217 -9.11 4.87 -9.62
C LYS A 217 -10.52 4.40 -9.91
N ARG A 218 -10.75 3.85 -11.10
CA ARG A 218 -12.05 3.27 -11.48
C ARG A 218 -12.34 1.94 -10.79
N PHE A 219 -11.29 1.28 -10.31
CA PHE A 219 -11.33 -0.08 -9.80
C PHE A 219 -10.50 -0.19 -8.53
N VAL A 220 -11.09 -0.74 -7.48
CA VAL A 220 -10.46 -0.96 -6.19
C VAL A 220 -10.75 -2.38 -5.70
N VAL A 221 -9.72 -3.13 -5.34
CA VAL A 221 -9.84 -4.44 -4.70
C VAL A 221 -9.51 -4.31 -3.22
N VAL A 222 -10.43 -4.75 -2.36
CA VAL A 222 -10.22 -4.79 -0.92
C VAL A 222 -9.98 -6.24 -0.49
N GLN A 223 -8.80 -6.51 0.03
CA GLN A 223 -8.40 -7.83 0.51
C GLN A 223 -8.30 -7.84 2.03
N GLY A 224 -8.77 -8.90 2.67
CA GLY A 224 -8.64 -9.06 4.13
C GLY A 224 -9.26 -10.36 4.62
N ALA A 225 -8.99 -10.69 5.91
CA ALA A 225 -9.56 -11.87 6.55
C ALA A 225 -11.09 -11.82 6.62
N PRO A 226 -11.77 -12.97 6.78
CA PRO A 226 -13.19 -13.00 7.09
C PRO A 226 -13.53 -12.15 8.33
N GLY A 227 -14.70 -11.52 8.36
CA GLY A 227 -15.20 -10.79 9.53
C GLY A 227 -14.59 -9.40 9.79
N VAL A 228 -13.63 -8.92 8.99
CA VAL A 228 -13.02 -7.57 9.17
C VAL A 228 -13.89 -6.41 8.67
N GLY A 229 -15.14 -6.66 8.30
CA GLY A 229 -16.08 -5.61 7.89
C GLY A 229 -15.97 -5.13 6.44
N LYS A 230 -15.35 -5.91 5.52
CA LYS A 230 -15.20 -5.53 4.12
C LYS A 230 -16.52 -5.16 3.44
N THR A 231 -17.51 -6.05 3.51
CA THR A 231 -18.84 -5.84 2.94
C THR A 231 -19.59 -4.69 3.61
N TYR A 232 -19.47 -4.57 4.95
CA TYR A 232 -20.04 -3.45 5.70
C TYR A 232 -19.50 -2.09 5.22
N ASN A 233 -18.18 -1.96 5.06
CA ASN A 233 -17.58 -0.74 4.55
C ASN A 233 -17.97 -0.47 3.09
N ALA A 234 -18.11 -1.51 2.25
CA ALA A 234 -18.59 -1.37 0.88
C ALA A 234 -20.01 -0.78 0.82
N LEU A 235 -20.92 -1.27 1.66
CA LEU A 235 -22.30 -0.77 1.74
C LEU A 235 -22.37 0.65 2.28
N LYS A 236 -21.51 1.03 3.23
CA LYS A 236 -21.39 2.43 3.66
C LYS A 236 -20.90 3.35 2.53
N ILE A 237 -19.89 2.92 1.79
CA ILE A 237 -19.36 3.67 0.65
C ILE A 237 -20.44 3.85 -0.43
N ALA A 238 -21.28 2.84 -0.64
CA ALA A 238 -22.37 2.87 -1.59
C ALA A 238 -23.33 4.04 -1.38
N GLN A 239 -23.51 4.49 -0.13
CA GLN A 239 -24.37 5.64 0.21
C GLN A 239 -23.87 6.98 -0.37
N ASN A 240 -22.63 7.05 -0.82
CA ASN A 240 -22.04 8.24 -1.45
C ASN A 240 -22.20 8.26 -2.99
N TYR A 241 -22.95 7.31 -3.54
CA TYR A 241 -23.17 7.17 -4.98
C TYR A 241 -24.67 7.31 -5.30
N THR A 242 -24.99 7.82 -6.47
CA THR A 242 -26.37 8.00 -6.92
C THR A 242 -27.11 6.68 -7.03
N GLU A 243 -26.44 5.70 -7.62
CA GLU A 243 -26.93 4.32 -7.67
C GLU A 243 -25.79 3.36 -7.32
N SER A 244 -26.12 2.24 -6.68
CA SER A 244 -25.17 1.18 -6.36
C SER A 244 -25.75 -0.20 -6.64
N TYR A 245 -24.92 -1.05 -7.19
CA TYR A 245 -25.25 -2.43 -7.54
C TYR A 245 -24.36 -3.35 -6.76
N LEU A 246 -24.94 -4.40 -6.15
CA LEU A 246 -24.23 -5.39 -5.35
C LEU A 246 -24.48 -6.78 -5.89
N ILE A 247 -23.41 -7.51 -6.17
CA ILE A 247 -23.46 -8.95 -6.43
C ILE A 247 -22.46 -9.68 -5.52
N GLN A 248 -22.89 -10.78 -4.96
CA GLN A 248 -22.00 -11.72 -4.27
C GLN A 248 -21.69 -12.90 -5.17
N PHE A 249 -20.42 -13.13 -5.44
CA PHE A 249 -19.98 -14.27 -6.25
C PHE A 249 -19.99 -15.55 -5.42
N HIS A 250 -20.40 -16.65 -6.05
CA HIS A 250 -20.36 -18.02 -5.52
C HIS A 250 -19.99 -18.99 -6.65
N ALA A 251 -19.79 -20.27 -6.30
CA ALA A 251 -19.29 -21.27 -7.26
C ALA A 251 -20.16 -21.44 -8.52
N GLU A 252 -21.46 -21.17 -8.41
CA GLU A 252 -22.44 -21.30 -9.50
C GLU A 252 -22.68 -19.98 -10.26
N THR A 253 -22.05 -18.86 -9.84
CA THR A 253 -22.21 -17.60 -10.54
C THR A 253 -21.72 -17.73 -11.97
N SER A 254 -22.59 -17.42 -12.92
CA SER A 254 -22.34 -17.57 -14.35
C SER A 254 -22.14 -16.21 -15.06
N TYR A 255 -21.67 -16.28 -16.31
CA TYR A 255 -21.64 -15.12 -17.22
C TYR A 255 -23.03 -14.50 -17.38
N ALA A 256 -24.08 -15.35 -17.46
CA ALA A 256 -25.45 -14.88 -17.63
C ALA A 256 -26.00 -14.13 -16.38
N ASP A 257 -25.48 -14.41 -15.19
CA ASP A 257 -25.86 -13.70 -13.98
C ASP A 257 -25.15 -12.36 -13.87
N PHE A 258 -23.91 -12.31 -14.30
CA PHE A 258 -23.08 -11.12 -14.17
C PHE A 258 -23.19 -10.16 -15.35
N VAL A 259 -23.09 -10.67 -16.57
CA VAL A 259 -23.10 -9.87 -17.79
C VAL A 259 -24.47 -9.87 -18.47
N GLY A 260 -25.08 -11.04 -18.58
CA GLY A 260 -26.36 -11.22 -19.21
C GLY A 260 -26.38 -12.39 -20.19
N GLY A 261 -27.57 -12.73 -20.61
CA GLY A 261 -27.78 -13.89 -21.47
C GLY A 261 -29.24 -14.05 -21.87
N ILE A 262 -29.50 -15.16 -22.56
CA ILE A 262 -30.87 -15.53 -22.98
C ILE A 262 -31.50 -16.36 -21.88
N ARG A 263 -32.71 -15.95 -21.43
CA ARG A 263 -33.47 -16.66 -20.39
C ARG A 263 -34.90 -16.95 -20.88
N PRO A 264 -35.55 -18.06 -20.46
CA PRO A 264 -36.94 -18.31 -20.76
C PRO A 264 -37.84 -17.27 -20.11
N ASP A 265 -38.79 -16.74 -20.88
CA ASP A 265 -39.84 -15.84 -20.37
C ASP A 265 -40.95 -16.63 -19.70
N LEU A 266 -40.94 -16.59 -18.37
CA LEU A 266 -41.93 -17.32 -17.53
C LEU A 266 -43.33 -16.67 -17.52
N SER A 267 -43.46 -15.45 -18.10
CA SER A 267 -44.76 -14.77 -18.19
C SER A 267 -45.62 -15.22 -19.38
N SER A 268 -45.01 -15.96 -20.32
CA SER A 268 -45.67 -16.47 -21.51
C SER A 268 -46.18 -17.90 -21.32
N GLN A 269 -47.36 -18.21 -21.87
CA GLN A 269 -47.84 -19.60 -21.93
C GLN A 269 -47.05 -20.47 -22.96
N GLN A 270 -46.29 -19.83 -23.83
CA GLN A 270 -45.38 -20.49 -24.77
C GLN A 270 -43.94 -20.29 -24.32
N LEU A 271 -43.08 -21.25 -24.60
CA LEU A 271 -41.64 -21.17 -24.31
C LEU A 271 -41.03 -20.13 -25.24
N ILE A 272 -40.92 -18.90 -24.77
CA ILE A 272 -40.28 -17.79 -25.47
C ILE A 272 -38.96 -17.47 -24.70
N TYR A 273 -37.91 -17.22 -25.43
CA TYR A 273 -36.63 -16.76 -24.86
C TYR A 273 -36.46 -15.28 -25.09
N LYS A 274 -35.99 -14.57 -24.06
CA LYS A 274 -35.63 -13.16 -24.16
C LYS A 274 -34.22 -12.90 -23.64
N ALA A 275 -33.54 -11.88 -24.20
CA ALA A 275 -32.31 -11.36 -23.66
C ALA A 275 -32.59 -10.67 -22.33
N CYS A 276 -31.75 -10.95 -21.33
CA CYS A 276 -31.80 -10.34 -20.00
C CYS A 276 -30.43 -9.81 -19.65
N ASP A 277 -30.37 -8.55 -19.23
CA ASP A 277 -29.16 -7.94 -18.72
C ASP A 277 -28.75 -8.60 -17.41
N GLY A 278 -27.43 -8.75 -17.21
CA GLY A 278 -26.86 -9.06 -15.92
C GLY A 278 -26.49 -7.77 -15.18
N ILE A 279 -26.13 -7.91 -13.90
CA ILE A 279 -25.88 -6.77 -13.01
C ILE A 279 -24.78 -5.82 -13.49
N LEU A 280 -23.79 -6.32 -14.24
CA LEU A 280 -22.74 -5.47 -14.85
C LEU A 280 -23.35 -4.53 -15.88
N VAL A 281 -24.20 -5.06 -16.77
CA VAL A 281 -24.82 -4.27 -17.84
C VAL A 281 -25.82 -3.27 -17.26
N GLU A 282 -26.60 -3.68 -16.27
CA GLU A 282 -27.50 -2.76 -15.53
C GLU A 282 -26.72 -1.59 -14.91
N ALA A 283 -25.60 -1.87 -14.24
CA ALA A 283 -24.74 -0.84 -13.63
C ALA A 283 -24.08 0.08 -14.68
N ILE A 284 -23.68 -0.46 -15.85
CA ILE A 284 -23.13 0.32 -16.95
C ILE A 284 -24.20 1.23 -17.53
N ASN A 285 -25.42 0.71 -17.77
CA ASN A 285 -26.55 1.48 -18.30
C ASN A 285 -26.95 2.60 -17.33
N ALA A 286 -26.91 2.34 -16.01
CA ALA A 286 -27.12 3.37 -15.00
C ALA A 286 -26.05 4.47 -15.07
N ALA A 287 -24.78 4.08 -15.20
CA ALA A 287 -23.67 5.04 -15.31
C ALA A 287 -23.75 5.90 -16.60
N GLU A 288 -24.26 5.33 -17.68
CA GLU A 288 -24.47 6.06 -18.93
C GLU A 288 -25.59 7.10 -18.78
N ARG A 289 -26.67 6.79 -18.04
CA ARG A 289 -27.75 7.77 -17.76
C ARG A 289 -27.26 9.02 -17.00
N VAL A 290 -26.23 8.87 -16.15
CA VAL A 290 -25.72 9.96 -15.31
C VAL A 290 -24.41 10.59 -15.83
N LYS A 291 -23.97 10.25 -17.05
CA LYS A 291 -22.65 10.65 -17.54
C LYS A 291 -22.44 12.18 -17.62
N ASP A 292 -23.50 12.93 -17.91
CA ASP A 292 -23.45 14.37 -18.08
C ASP A 292 -23.76 15.14 -16.79
N SER A 293 -24.24 14.47 -15.73
CA SER A 293 -24.59 15.09 -14.43
C SER A 293 -23.41 15.24 -13.48
N GLY A 294 -22.28 14.60 -13.77
CA GLY A 294 -21.16 14.51 -12.85
C GLY A 294 -21.34 13.49 -11.70
N GLU A 295 -22.51 12.86 -11.64
CA GLU A 295 -22.83 11.80 -10.67
C GLU A 295 -22.08 10.50 -11.00
N ARG A 296 -22.09 9.53 -10.08
CA ARG A 296 -21.35 8.28 -10.21
C ARG A 296 -22.17 7.09 -9.76
N VAL A 297 -21.95 5.97 -10.42
CA VAL A 297 -22.54 4.66 -10.10
C VAL A 297 -21.45 3.74 -9.58
N LEU A 298 -21.79 2.94 -8.56
CA LEU A 298 -20.88 1.98 -7.95
C LEU A 298 -21.36 0.55 -8.18
N LEU A 299 -20.48 -0.30 -8.73
CA LEU A 299 -20.69 -1.76 -8.73
C LEU A 299 -19.81 -2.38 -7.64
N ILE A 300 -20.44 -3.13 -6.74
CA ILE A 300 -19.80 -3.89 -5.68
C ILE A 300 -19.85 -5.37 -6.05
N ILE A 301 -18.68 -6.01 -6.13
CA ILE A 301 -18.55 -7.46 -6.30
C ILE A 301 -17.99 -8.03 -5.01
N ASP A 302 -18.84 -8.71 -4.23
CA ASP A 302 -18.44 -9.38 -3.00
C ASP A 302 -17.98 -10.81 -3.30
N GLU A 303 -16.99 -11.30 -2.54
CA GLU A 303 -16.45 -12.66 -2.66
C GLU A 303 -15.98 -13.02 -4.09
N ILE A 304 -15.34 -12.08 -4.79
CA ILE A 304 -14.96 -12.24 -6.21
C ILE A 304 -14.17 -13.52 -6.51
N ASN A 305 -13.42 -14.03 -5.53
CA ASN A 305 -12.62 -15.25 -5.66
C ASN A 305 -13.42 -16.57 -5.51
N ARG A 306 -14.72 -16.51 -5.20
CA ARG A 306 -15.54 -17.72 -5.05
C ARG A 306 -16.09 -18.24 -6.37
N ALA A 307 -16.14 -17.42 -7.41
CA ALA A 307 -16.55 -17.85 -8.76
C ALA A 307 -15.37 -18.23 -9.65
N ASN A 308 -15.66 -18.94 -10.70
CA ASN A 308 -14.69 -19.16 -11.79
C ASN A 308 -14.56 -17.90 -12.64
N LEU A 309 -13.63 -17.02 -12.28
CA LEU A 309 -13.47 -15.70 -12.90
C LEU A 309 -13.25 -15.75 -14.43
N PRO A 310 -12.46 -16.66 -15.02
CA PRO A 310 -12.38 -16.82 -16.46
C PRO A 310 -13.73 -17.05 -17.14
N ASN A 311 -14.61 -17.82 -16.52
CA ASN A 311 -15.93 -18.10 -17.06
C ASN A 311 -16.92 -16.95 -16.88
N VAL A 312 -16.87 -16.26 -15.72
CA VAL A 312 -17.81 -15.18 -15.39
C VAL A 312 -17.41 -13.87 -16.07
N LEU A 313 -16.13 -13.52 -16.06
CA LEU A 313 -15.64 -12.27 -16.62
C LEU A 313 -15.26 -12.38 -18.09
N GLY A 314 -14.77 -13.56 -18.53
CA GLY A 314 -14.46 -13.91 -19.90
C GLY A 314 -14.23 -12.73 -20.86
N PRO A 315 -15.11 -12.56 -21.87
CA PRO A 315 -14.95 -11.52 -22.89
C PRO A 315 -15.01 -10.08 -22.38
N VAL A 316 -15.48 -9.86 -21.13
CA VAL A 316 -15.61 -8.50 -20.55
C VAL A 316 -14.43 -8.15 -19.63
N PHE A 317 -13.47 -9.05 -19.44
CA PHE A 317 -12.37 -8.84 -18.50
C PHE A 317 -11.57 -7.56 -18.79
N PHE A 318 -11.33 -7.24 -20.06
CA PHE A 318 -10.60 -6.03 -20.47
C PHE A 318 -11.30 -4.71 -20.08
N LEU A 319 -12.60 -4.73 -19.80
CA LEU A 319 -13.31 -3.55 -19.27
C LEU A 319 -12.82 -3.18 -17.86
N PHE A 320 -12.19 -4.13 -17.15
CA PHE A 320 -11.63 -3.93 -15.82
C PHE A 320 -10.19 -3.43 -15.83
N GLU A 321 -9.54 -3.34 -17.00
CA GLU A 321 -8.19 -2.79 -17.09
C GLU A 321 -8.20 -1.26 -16.91
N SER A 322 -7.12 -0.74 -16.33
CA SER A 322 -6.95 0.70 -16.08
C SER A 322 -6.43 1.41 -17.35
N HIS A 323 -7.34 1.87 -18.20
CA HIS A 323 -6.98 2.68 -19.36
C HIS A 323 -7.71 4.03 -19.33
N THR A 324 -7.14 5.02 -20.03
CA THR A 324 -7.65 6.39 -20.10
C THR A 324 -8.76 6.60 -21.14
N GLY A 325 -9.12 5.58 -21.91
CA GLY A 325 -10.11 5.63 -22.99
C GLY A 325 -11.42 4.90 -22.68
N GLU A 326 -12.45 5.18 -23.47
CA GLU A 326 -13.66 4.38 -23.53
C GLU A 326 -13.33 3.02 -24.18
N ARG A 327 -13.92 1.94 -23.67
CA ARG A 327 -13.77 0.60 -24.23
C ARG A 327 -15.13 0.00 -24.50
N ASN A 328 -15.26 -0.58 -25.67
CA ASN A 328 -16.46 -1.21 -26.15
C ASN A 328 -16.23 -2.73 -26.30
N THR A 329 -17.24 -3.51 -26.04
CA THR A 329 -17.27 -4.94 -26.33
C THR A 329 -18.64 -5.39 -26.79
N MET A 330 -18.65 -6.39 -27.66
CA MET A 330 -19.86 -7.07 -28.04
C MET A 330 -20.20 -8.15 -27.03
N LEU A 331 -21.43 -8.16 -26.54
CA LEU A 331 -21.96 -9.21 -25.70
C LEU A 331 -22.33 -10.44 -26.54
N GLN A 332 -22.44 -11.60 -25.90
CA GLN A 332 -22.84 -12.85 -26.57
C GLN A 332 -24.22 -12.75 -27.24
N VAL A 333 -25.07 -11.86 -26.80
CA VAL A 333 -26.41 -11.57 -27.38
C VAL A 333 -26.37 -10.52 -28.50
N GLY A 334 -25.19 -10.09 -28.94
CA GLY A 334 -25.06 -9.14 -30.06
C GLY A 334 -25.15 -7.67 -29.68
N GLU A 335 -25.26 -7.34 -28.41
CA GLU A 335 -25.24 -5.96 -27.91
C GLU A 335 -23.82 -5.46 -27.65
N CYS A 336 -23.61 -4.16 -27.87
CA CYS A 336 -22.35 -3.49 -27.58
C CYS A 336 -22.45 -2.72 -26.27
N ILE A 337 -21.53 -2.95 -25.36
CA ILE A 337 -21.43 -2.19 -24.10
C ILE A 337 -20.13 -1.40 -24.05
N SER A 338 -20.18 -0.22 -23.44
CA SER A 338 -19.02 0.62 -23.18
C SER A 338 -18.95 1.03 -21.70
N THR A 339 -17.75 1.32 -21.20
CA THR A 339 -17.59 1.85 -19.85
C THR A 339 -17.26 3.33 -19.87
N THR A 340 -18.02 4.11 -19.12
CA THR A 340 -17.82 5.55 -18.98
C THR A 340 -16.94 5.91 -17.78
N ARG A 341 -16.50 7.18 -17.68
CA ARG A 341 -15.72 7.68 -16.54
C ARG A 341 -16.50 7.67 -15.22
N GLN A 342 -17.83 7.68 -15.27
CA GLN A 342 -18.72 7.69 -14.11
C GLN A 342 -18.85 6.33 -13.44
N PHE A 343 -18.49 5.24 -14.14
CA PHE A 343 -18.59 3.89 -13.59
C PHE A 343 -17.43 3.57 -12.66
N ARG A 344 -17.74 3.17 -11.41
CA ARG A 344 -16.78 2.77 -10.39
C ARG A 344 -17.07 1.35 -9.95
N ARG A 345 -16.02 0.63 -9.55
CA ARG A 345 -16.12 -0.77 -9.15
C ARG A 345 -15.37 -1.00 -7.85
N TYR A 346 -16.01 -1.75 -6.98
CA TYR A 346 -15.46 -2.23 -5.72
C TYR A 346 -15.50 -3.76 -5.75
N CYS A 347 -14.35 -4.41 -5.57
CA CYS A 347 -14.27 -5.85 -5.45
C CYS A 347 -13.75 -6.24 -4.08
N ASN A 348 -14.40 -7.22 -3.48
CA ASN A 348 -14.00 -7.81 -2.22
C ASN A 348 -13.36 -9.18 -2.47
N TYR A 349 -12.23 -9.41 -1.84
CA TYR A 349 -11.47 -10.66 -1.93
C TYR A 349 -11.24 -11.23 -0.54
N GLU A 350 -11.67 -12.46 -0.31
CA GLU A 350 -11.42 -13.18 0.93
C GLU A 350 -10.12 -13.98 0.80
N TYR A 351 -9.16 -13.72 1.68
CA TYR A 351 -7.95 -14.52 1.73
C TYR A 351 -8.26 -15.88 2.38
N ARG A 352 -8.12 -16.96 1.60
CA ARG A 352 -8.02 -18.32 2.12
C ARG A 352 -6.54 -18.66 2.19
N GLY A 353 -6.00 -18.75 3.42
CA GLY A 353 -4.63 -19.14 3.72
C GLY A 353 -4.31 -20.56 3.27
#